data_b6d521bed7753b5a98808624df3fa159
#
_entry.id   b6d521bed7753b5a98808624df3fa159
#
_cell.length_a   1.000
_cell.length_b   1.000
_cell.length_c   1.000
_cell.angle_alpha   90.00
_cell.angle_beta   90.00
_cell.angle_gamma   90.00
#
_symmetry.space_group_name_H-M   'P 1'
#
loop_
_entity.id
_entity.type
_entity.pdbx_description
1 polymer ?
#
loop_
_entity_poly.entity_id
_entity_poly.type
_entity_poly.pdbx_seq_one_letter_code
_entity_poly.pdbx_strand_id
1 'polypeptide(L)'
;MEREEAEVEMERSEKEHMSGHVDIESKRFFFDVKENHKGKYLRITELSGGRSCIVIPLGGIKAFKERLGEIIEEASKLVDTEEEF
;
A
#
# COMPACT_ATOMS: atom_id res chain seq x y z
N MET A 1 -3.91 -13.10 25.79
CA MET A 1 -3.27 -12.00 26.50
C MET A 1 -1.88 -11.72 26.03
N GLU A 2 -1.05 -12.69 26.11
CA GLU A 2 0.32 -12.46 25.70
C GLU A 2 0.42 -12.11 24.25
N ARG A 3 -0.42 -12.72 23.44
CA ARG A 3 -0.39 -12.41 22.04
C ARG A 3 -0.82 -11.00 21.77
N GLU A 4 -1.81 -10.54 22.53
CA GLU A 4 -2.22 -9.17 22.39
C GLU A 4 -1.15 -8.21 22.80
N GLU A 5 -0.45 -8.55 23.86
CA GLU A 5 0.62 -7.71 24.30
C GLU A 5 1.72 -7.62 23.25
N ALA A 6 2.02 -8.73 22.61
CA ALA A 6 3.03 -8.72 21.58
C ALA A 6 2.60 -7.85 20.41
N GLU A 7 1.34 -7.91 20.05
CA GLU A 7 0.87 -7.08 18.96
C GLU A 7 0.94 -5.61 19.31
N VAL A 8 0.58 -5.30 20.54
CA VAL A 8 0.63 -3.91 20.97
C VAL A 8 2.07 -3.42 20.94
N GLU A 9 2.99 -4.27 21.36
CA GLU A 9 4.38 -3.88 21.30
C GLU A 9 4.84 -3.61 19.88
N MET A 10 4.43 -4.43 18.94
CA MET A 10 4.80 -4.20 17.57
C MET A 10 4.25 -2.88 17.07
N GLU A 11 3.03 -2.58 17.44
CA GLU A 11 2.45 -1.31 17.05
C GLU A 11 3.21 -0.16 17.65
N ARG A 12 3.58 -0.29 18.91
CA ARG A 12 4.30 0.78 19.55
C ARG A 12 5.67 0.99 18.93
N SER A 13 6.26 -0.06 18.37
CA SER A 13 7.57 0.09 17.74
C SER A 13 7.47 0.59 16.31
N GLU A 14 6.25 0.72 15.79
CA GLU A 14 6.07 1.27 14.46
C GLU A 14 5.95 2.78 14.53
N LYS A 15 6.55 3.41 13.55
CA LYS A 15 6.50 4.85 13.43
C LYS A 15 5.83 5.18 12.10
N GLU A 16 4.84 6.04 12.15
CA GLU A 16 4.14 6.43 10.93
C GLU A 16 4.71 7.74 10.43
N HIS A 17 5.12 7.75 9.17
CA HIS A 17 5.73 8.94 8.57
C HIS A 17 4.74 9.73 7.75
N MET A 18 3.89 9.06 6.99
CA MET A 18 2.90 9.76 6.19
C MET A 18 1.83 8.78 5.77
N SER A 19 0.71 9.32 5.32
CA SER A 19 -0.44 8.52 5.01
C SER A 19 -1.30 9.26 4.00
N GLY A 20 -1.95 8.52 3.11
CA GLY A 20 -2.86 9.08 2.13
C GLY A 20 -3.78 8.01 1.63
N HIS A 21 -4.71 8.39 0.77
CA HIS A 21 -5.61 7.40 0.21
C HIS A 21 -6.17 7.88 -1.11
N VAL A 22 -6.76 6.95 -1.85
CA VAL A 22 -7.45 7.24 -3.08
C VAL A 22 -8.68 6.35 -3.14
N ASP A 23 -9.79 6.91 -3.63
CA ASP A 23 -11.03 6.19 -3.80
C ASP A 23 -11.24 5.90 -5.27
N ILE A 24 -11.48 4.62 -5.59
CA ILE A 24 -11.73 4.20 -6.96
C ILE A 24 -12.97 3.33 -6.92
N GLU A 25 -14.04 3.83 -7.51
CA GLU A 25 -15.32 3.14 -7.52
C GLU A 25 -15.75 2.86 -6.09
N SER A 26 -15.96 1.60 -5.73
CA SER A 26 -16.39 1.26 -4.37
C SER A 26 -15.25 0.85 -3.47
N LYS A 27 -14.02 1.08 -3.90
CA LYS A 27 -12.84 0.66 -3.16
C LYS A 27 -12.08 1.87 -2.68
N ARG A 28 -11.43 1.73 -1.53
CA ARG A 28 -10.55 2.76 -1.02
C ARG A 28 -9.19 2.12 -0.75
N PHE A 29 -8.16 2.79 -1.25
CA PHE A 29 -6.79 2.32 -1.09
C PHE A 29 -6.03 3.30 -0.21
N PHE A 30 -5.49 2.79 0.89
CA PHE A 30 -4.67 3.60 1.78
C PHE A 30 -3.21 3.32 1.51
N PHE A 31 -2.41 4.37 1.62
CA PHE A 31 -0.97 4.29 1.43
C PHE A 31 -0.32 4.85 2.67
N ASP A 32 0.35 3.99 3.43
CA ASP A 32 0.96 4.40 4.69
C ASP A 32 2.44 4.09 4.65
N VAL A 33 3.27 5.10 4.91
CA VAL A 33 4.70 4.89 5.05
C VAL A 33 4.99 4.78 6.53
N LYS A 34 5.52 3.64 6.92
CA LYS A 34 5.78 3.35 8.31
C LYS A 34 7.19 2.82 8.48
N GLU A 35 7.60 2.73 9.71
CA GLU A 35 8.94 2.26 10.03
C GLU A 35 8.87 1.36 11.25
N ASN A 36 9.54 0.23 11.17
CA ASN A 36 9.69 -0.64 12.33
C ASN A 36 11.18 -0.98 12.47
N HIS A 37 11.49 -1.95 13.32
CA HIS A 37 12.90 -2.25 13.60
C HIS A 37 13.61 -2.81 12.37
N LYS A 38 12.88 -3.22 11.37
CA LYS A 38 13.49 -3.72 10.13
C LYS A 38 13.70 -2.63 9.10
N GLY A 39 13.11 -1.47 9.30
CA GLY A 39 13.28 -0.37 8.37
C GLY A 39 11.96 0.23 7.96
N LYS A 40 12.04 1.06 6.94
CA LYS A 40 10.85 1.75 6.43
C LYS A 40 10.17 0.93 5.36
N TYR A 41 8.86 1.05 5.29
CA TYR A 41 8.08 0.30 4.31
C TYR A 41 6.82 1.06 3.96
N LEU A 42 6.29 0.75 2.79
CA LEU A 42 5.00 1.26 2.35
C LEU A 42 3.97 0.15 2.52
N ARG A 43 2.87 0.47 3.17
CA ARG A 43 1.76 -0.46 3.30
C ARG A 43 0.59 0.07 2.49
N ILE A 44 0.08 -0.77 1.60
CA ILE A 44 -1.08 -0.43 0.78
C ILE A 44 -2.22 -1.30 1.26
N THR A 45 -3.31 -0.67 1.68
CA THR A 45 -4.47 -1.38 2.21
C THR A 45 -5.66 -1.12 1.32
N GLU A 46 -6.34 -2.17 0.94
CA GLU A 46 -7.56 -2.07 0.13
C GLU A 46 -8.76 -2.36 1.03
N LEU A 47 -9.73 -1.46 0.99
CA LEU A 47 -11.01 -1.67 1.66
C LEU A 47 -12.10 -1.77 0.60
N SER A 48 -12.76 -2.91 0.54
CA SER A 48 -13.87 -3.10 -0.39
C SER A 48 -14.70 -4.26 0.12
N GLY A 49 -15.44 -4.02 1.21
CA GLY A 49 -16.20 -5.07 1.85
C GLY A 49 -15.36 -5.92 2.77
N GLY A 50 -14.07 -5.89 2.61
CA GLY A 50 -13.12 -6.57 3.46
C GLY A 50 -11.87 -5.75 3.47
N ARG A 51 -10.80 -6.31 4.03
CA ARG A 51 -9.54 -5.60 4.13
C ARG A 51 -8.41 -6.50 3.67
N SER A 52 -7.59 -5.99 2.77
CA SER A 52 -6.39 -6.66 2.31
C SER A 52 -5.25 -5.67 2.28
N CYS A 53 -4.05 -6.12 2.57
CA CYS A 53 -2.93 -5.20 2.49
C CYS A 53 -1.68 -5.92 2.02
N ILE A 54 -0.78 -5.14 1.45
CA ILE A 54 0.54 -5.61 1.05
C ILE A 54 1.56 -4.64 1.62
N VAL A 55 2.76 -5.14 1.77
CA VAL A 55 3.85 -4.36 2.35
C VAL A 55 5.03 -4.42 1.40
N ILE A 56 5.56 -3.25 1.05
CA ILE A 56 6.69 -3.14 0.17
C ILE A 56 7.81 -2.42 0.92
N PRO A 57 8.96 -3.07 1.13
CA PRO A 57 10.09 -2.37 1.75
C PRO A 57 10.45 -1.15 0.92
N LEU A 58 10.76 -0.06 1.61
CA LEU A 58 11.02 1.19 0.90
C LEU A 58 12.23 1.09 0.01
N GLY A 59 13.16 0.20 0.35
CA GLY A 59 14.32 -0.01 -0.52
C GLY A 59 13.97 -0.55 -1.87
N GLY A 60 12.81 -1.20 -2.02
CA GLY A 60 12.38 -1.71 -3.31
C GLY A 60 11.26 -0.91 -3.95
N ILE A 61 10.92 0.24 -3.37
CA ILE A 61 9.74 0.95 -3.86
C ILE A 61 9.96 1.53 -5.24
N LYS A 62 11.18 1.89 -5.57
CA LYS A 62 11.45 2.45 -6.88
C LYS A 62 11.21 1.41 -7.97
N ALA A 63 11.71 0.20 -7.75
CA ALA A 63 11.50 -0.88 -8.70
C ALA A 63 10.01 -1.22 -8.80
N PHE A 64 9.32 -1.21 -7.67
CA PHE A 64 7.89 -1.48 -7.66
C PHE A 64 7.15 -0.44 -8.48
N LYS A 65 7.48 0.83 -8.28
CA LYS A 65 6.83 1.91 -8.99
C LYS A 65 7.10 1.82 -10.49
N GLU A 66 8.34 1.52 -10.86
CA GLU A 66 8.70 1.46 -12.27
C GLU A 66 7.97 0.34 -12.97
N ARG A 67 7.91 -0.84 -12.34
CA ARG A 67 7.22 -1.94 -12.97
C ARG A 67 5.73 -1.69 -13.04
N LEU A 68 5.17 -1.11 -11.99
CA LEU A 68 3.76 -0.78 -12.00
C LEU A 68 3.45 0.21 -13.12
N GLY A 69 4.32 1.21 -13.29
CA GLY A 69 4.13 2.17 -14.37
C GLY A 69 4.17 1.54 -15.74
N GLU A 70 5.10 0.59 -15.95
CA GLU A 70 5.18 -0.11 -17.23
C GLU A 70 3.90 -0.89 -17.51
N ILE A 71 3.41 -1.58 -16.50
CA ILE A 71 2.20 -2.37 -16.67
C ILE A 71 1.00 -1.47 -16.94
N ILE A 72 0.93 -0.35 -16.24
CA ILE A 72 -0.17 0.59 -16.45
C ILE A 72 -0.12 1.15 -17.88
N GLU A 73 1.07 1.44 -18.35
CA GLU A 73 1.20 1.98 -19.70
C GLU A 73 0.75 0.96 -20.73
N GLU A 74 1.13 -0.30 -20.54
CA GLU A 74 0.66 -1.34 -21.45
C GLU A 74 -0.85 -1.51 -21.35
N ALA A 75 -1.37 -1.50 -20.14
CA ALA A 75 -2.80 -1.70 -19.93
C ALA A 75 -3.61 -0.58 -20.55
N SER A 76 -3.08 0.64 -20.57
CA SER A 76 -3.83 1.77 -21.11
C SER A 76 -4.10 1.59 -22.60
N LYS A 77 -3.35 0.73 -23.28
CA LYS A 77 -3.59 0.47 -24.68
C LYS A 77 -4.76 -0.48 -24.91
N LEU A 78 -5.27 -1.07 -23.85
CA LEU A 78 -6.36 -2.04 -23.94
C LEU A 78 -7.71 -1.43 -23.61
N VAL A 79 -7.76 -0.19 -23.14
CA VAL A 79 -9.02 0.41 -22.70
C VAL A 79 -9.62 1.20 -23.84
N ASP A 80 -10.94 1.36 -23.77
CA ASP A 80 -11.68 2.17 -24.73
C ASP A 80 -11.44 3.63 -24.45
N THR A 81 -11.82 4.46 -25.42
CA THR A 81 -11.57 5.88 -25.30
C THR A 81 -12.36 6.52 -24.18
N GLU A 82 -13.43 5.89 -23.73
CA GLU A 82 -14.17 6.44 -22.61
C GLU A 82 -13.56 6.15 -21.28
N GLU A 83 -12.59 5.27 -21.19
CA GLU A 83 -11.99 4.92 -19.92
C GLU A 83 -10.70 5.66 -19.74
N GLU A 84 -10.36 5.95 -18.47
CA GLU A 84 -9.15 6.68 -18.15
C GLU A 84 -8.30 5.89 -17.22
N PHE A 85 -7.02 6.08 -17.36
CA PHE A 85 -6.05 5.49 -16.44
C PHE A 85 -5.36 6.55 -15.64
#